data_441021c545ac07d66dde31a62f1e3abe
#
_entry.id   441021c545ac07d66dde31a62f1e3abe
#
_cell.length_a   1.000
_cell.length_b   1.000
_cell.length_c   1.000
_cell.angle_alpha   90.00
_cell.angle_beta   90.00
_cell.angle_gamma   90.00
#
_symmetry.space_group_name_H-M   'P 1'
#
loop_
_entity.id
_entity.type
_entity.pdbx_description
1 polymer ?
#
loop_
_entity_poly.entity_id
_entity_poly.type
_entity_poly.pdbx_seq_one_letter_code
_entity_poly.pdbx_strand_id
1 'polypeptide(L)'
;MTDISDRFDNLASDFDARVQGTTDWSATSPCEGWTARDVAVHVTNNFLGLVAGANGTESTTVAADEDVTAAWTDARAALQAVLVDPSKAAATVQSPFGPMPIEQMVGRIICADVLIHTWDLARATGQDESLNAEAVEGTYSGLKPMDAMIRQPGIFGPKVTPPAGADAQTELLCFLGRTV
;
A
#
# COMPACT_ATOMS: atom_id res chain seq x y z
N MET A 1 -18.25 0.15 12.47
CA MET A 1 -17.27 0.24 11.37
C MET A 1 -16.05 0.90 11.97
N THR A 2 -14.89 0.27 11.90
CA THR A 2 -13.62 0.88 12.31
C THR A 2 -13.42 2.16 11.51
N ASP A 3 -13.00 3.25 12.15
CA ASP A 3 -12.67 4.50 11.46
C ASP A 3 -11.57 4.24 10.42
N ILE A 4 -11.64 4.95 9.28
CA ILE A 4 -10.63 4.81 8.21
C ILE A 4 -9.24 5.15 8.73
N SER A 5 -9.16 6.15 9.61
CA SER A 5 -7.93 6.55 10.28
C SER A 5 -7.33 5.42 11.12
N ASP A 6 -8.14 4.71 11.92
CA ASP A 6 -7.69 3.57 12.73
C ASP A 6 -7.25 2.39 11.87
N ARG A 7 -8.03 2.09 10.81
CA ARG A 7 -7.68 1.03 9.86
C ARG A 7 -6.37 1.32 9.14
N PHE A 8 -6.18 2.54 8.70
CA PHE A 8 -4.94 2.99 8.08
C PHE A 8 -3.75 2.84 9.04
N ASP A 9 -3.89 3.34 10.29
CA ASP A 9 -2.80 3.28 11.26
C ASP A 9 -2.36 1.86 11.58
N ASN A 10 -3.31 0.92 11.71
CA ASN A 10 -3.02 -0.49 11.93
C ASN A 10 -2.20 -1.09 10.76
N LEU A 11 -2.64 -0.89 9.50
CA LEU A 11 -1.93 -1.41 8.34
C LEU A 11 -0.59 -0.73 8.11
N ALA A 12 -0.52 0.58 8.32
CA ALA A 12 0.74 1.33 8.24
C ALA A 12 1.72 0.92 9.34
N SER A 13 1.25 0.47 10.52
CA SER A 13 2.10 -0.07 11.58
C SER A 13 2.73 -1.41 11.18
N ASP A 14 1.98 -2.28 10.49
CA ASP A 14 2.52 -3.53 9.96
C ASP A 14 3.60 -3.27 8.90
N PHE A 15 3.37 -2.32 8.00
CA PHE A 15 4.37 -1.91 7.00
C PHE A 15 5.60 -1.25 7.66
N ASP A 16 5.39 -0.37 8.65
CA ASP A 16 6.47 0.26 9.41
C ASP A 16 7.41 -0.77 10.05
N ALA A 17 6.85 -1.83 10.65
CA ALA A 17 7.68 -2.90 11.21
C ALA A 17 8.61 -3.54 10.16
N ARG A 18 8.16 -3.69 8.90
CA ARG A 18 8.99 -4.21 7.79
C ARG A 18 10.01 -3.18 7.33
N VAL A 19 9.65 -1.91 7.26
CA VAL A 19 10.58 -0.81 6.94
C VAL A 19 11.70 -0.74 7.97
N GLN A 20 11.38 -0.73 9.27
CA GLN A 20 12.37 -0.68 10.36
C GLN A 20 13.24 -1.94 10.43
N GLY A 21 12.71 -3.10 10.05
CA GLY A 21 13.43 -4.38 10.00
C GLY A 21 14.29 -4.59 8.75
N THR A 22 14.19 -3.71 7.74
CA THR A 22 14.92 -3.88 6.48
C THR A 22 16.39 -3.49 6.62
N THR A 23 17.29 -4.44 6.35
CA THR A 23 18.73 -4.25 6.38
C THR A 23 19.37 -4.21 5.00
N ASP A 24 18.71 -4.77 3.99
CA ASP A 24 19.15 -4.76 2.58
C ASP A 24 18.06 -4.16 1.68
N TRP A 25 18.19 -2.89 1.39
CA TRP A 25 17.31 -2.15 0.51
C TRP A 25 17.46 -2.49 -0.98
N SER A 26 18.56 -3.19 -1.35
CA SER A 26 18.82 -3.63 -2.72
C SER A 26 18.24 -5.00 -3.05
N ALA A 27 17.69 -5.71 -2.06
CA ALA A 27 17.08 -7.02 -2.24
C ALA A 27 15.95 -6.98 -3.29
N THR A 28 15.91 -7.97 -4.17
CA THR A 28 14.88 -8.07 -5.22
C THR A 28 13.50 -8.33 -4.61
N SER A 29 12.52 -7.55 -5.01
CA SER A 29 11.14 -7.70 -4.55
C SER A 29 10.32 -8.62 -5.48
N PRO A 30 9.15 -9.11 -5.01
CA PRO A 30 8.18 -9.82 -5.87
C PRO A 30 7.60 -8.96 -7.01
N CYS A 31 7.70 -7.64 -6.92
CA CYS A 31 7.29 -6.73 -7.98
C CYS A 31 8.36 -6.70 -9.06
N GLU A 32 8.00 -7.04 -10.30
CA GLU A 32 8.95 -7.14 -11.42
C GLU A 32 9.76 -5.84 -11.61
N GLY A 33 11.08 -5.97 -11.59
CA GLY A 33 12.01 -4.87 -11.77
C GLY A 33 12.20 -3.96 -10.55
N TRP A 34 11.59 -4.30 -9.39
CA TRP A 34 11.69 -3.51 -8.16
C TRP A 34 12.62 -4.16 -7.14
N THR A 35 13.27 -3.30 -6.37
CA THR A 35 13.98 -3.66 -5.13
C THR A 35 13.06 -3.43 -3.90
N ALA A 36 13.51 -3.85 -2.72
CA ALA A 36 12.88 -3.53 -1.45
C ALA A 36 12.72 -2.00 -1.27
N ARG A 37 13.75 -1.22 -1.69
CA ARG A 37 13.68 0.23 -1.67
C ARG A 37 12.58 0.78 -2.56
N ASP A 38 12.42 0.24 -3.76
CA ASP A 38 11.39 0.72 -4.69
C ASP A 38 9.99 0.47 -4.15
N VAL A 39 9.76 -0.64 -3.45
CA VAL A 39 8.49 -0.91 -2.75
C VAL A 39 8.21 0.17 -1.69
N ALA A 40 9.19 0.48 -0.83
CA ALA A 40 9.00 1.48 0.21
C ALA A 40 8.83 2.89 -0.36
N VAL A 41 9.62 3.26 -1.39
CA VAL A 41 9.51 4.55 -2.11
C VAL A 41 8.13 4.69 -2.75
N HIS A 42 7.59 3.64 -3.38
CA HIS A 42 6.27 3.66 -4.00
C HIS A 42 5.18 4.01 -2.97
N VAL A 43 5.13 3.29 -1.86
CA VAL A 43 4.13 3.52 -0.80
C VAL A 43 4.29 4.92 -0.20
N THR A 44 5.53 5.34 0.07
CA THR A 44 5.84 6.67 0.60
C THR A 44 5.37 7.78 -0.35
N ASN A 45 5.66 7.66 -1.64
CA ASN A 45 5.26 8.64 -2.66
C ASN A 45 3.73 8.75 -2.80
N ASN A 46 3.00 7.64 -2.66
CA ASN A 46 1.54 7.67 -2.63
C ASN A 46 1.02 8.51 -1.47
N PHE A 47 1.65 8.40 -0.28
CA PHE A 47 1.26 9.21 0.89
C PHE A 47 1.61 10.70 0.68
N LEU A 48 2.80 11.00 0.18
CA LEU A 48 3.21 12.38 -0.12
C LEU A 48 2.25 13.04 -1.11
N GLY A 49 1.80 12.31 -2.13
CA GLY A 49 0.82 12.80 -3.09
C GLY A 49 -0.52 13.15 -2.46
N LEU A 50 -1.03 12.33 -1.54
CA LEU A 50 -2.28 12.60 -0.82
C LEU A 50 -2.15 13.78 0.15
N VAL A 51 -1.03 13.87 0.88
CA VAL A 51 -0.74 14.99 1.79
C VAL A 51 -0.66 16.31 1.01
N ALA A 52 0.02 16.31 -0.14
CA ALA A 52 0.09 17.47 -1.02
C ALA A 52 -1.30 17.87 -1.53
N GLY A 53 -2.11 16.89 -1.97
CA GLY A 53 -3.49 17.12 -2.39
C GLY A 53 -4.37 17.73 -1.28
N ALA A 54 -4.22 17.26 -0.03
CA ALA A 54 -4.92 17.80 1.13
C ALA A 54 -4.56 19.25 1.44
N ASN A 55 -3.31 19.64 1.18
CA ASN A 55 -2.79 20.96 1.47
C ASN A 55 -2.82 21.91 0.26
N GLY A 56 -3.21 21.44 -0.92
CA GLY A 56 -3.19 22.23 -2.15
C GLY A 56 -1.78 22.64 -2.59
N THR A 57 -0.78 21.79 -2.31
CA THR A 57 0.64 22.00 -2.67
C THR A 57 1.09 21.05 -3.77
N GLU A 58 2.24 21.30 -4.35
CA GLU A 58 2.89 20.35 -5.25
C GLU A 58 3.38 19.12 -4.46
N SER A 59 3.24 17.94 -5.04
CA SER A 59 3.77 16.70 -4.46
C SER A 59 5.27 16.63 -4.64
N THR A 60 5.96 16.20 -3.59
CA THR A 60 7.37 15.79 -3.63
C THR A 60 7.47 14.27 -3.81
N THR A 61 8.64 13.78 -4.15
CA THR A 61 8.96 12.35 -4.21
C THR A 61 10.25 12.09 -3.47
N VAL A 62 10.40 10.88 -2.93
CA VAL A 62 11.63 10.45 -2.25
C VAL A 62 12.78 10.44 -3.25
N ALA A 63 13.85 11.17 -2.94
CA ALA A 63 15.04 11.24 -3.80
C ALA A 63 15.84 9.93 -3.76
N ALA A 64 16.68 9.71 -4.80
CA ALA A 64 17.43 8.45 -4.92
C ALA A 64 18.42 8.21 -3.78
N ASP A 65 18.98 9.27 -3.21
CA ASP A 65 19.95 9.28 -2.11
C ASP A 65 19.33 9.56 -0.75
N GLU A 66 18.01 9.76 -0.67
CA GLU A 66 17.30 10.03 0.57
C GLU A 66 17.16 8.75 1.42
N ASP A 67 17.19 8.90 2.74
CA ASP A 67 16.86 7.83 3.68
C ASP A 67 15.37 7.50 3.59
N VAL A 68 15.07 6.35 2.96
CA VAL A 68 13.70 5.91 2.74
C VAL A 68 12.96 5.61 4.05
N THR A 69 13.67 5.21 5.11
CA THR A 69 13.07 4.94 6.42
C THR A 69 12.59 6.24 7.07
N ALA A 70 13.41 7.28 7.02
CA ALA A 70 13.03 8.60 7.52
C ALA A 70 11.88 9.19 6.68
N ALA A 71 11.98 9.15 5.35
CA ALA A 71 10.94 9.63 4.45
C ALA A 71 9.59 8.93 4.67
N TRP A 72 9.60 7.61 4.86
CA TRP A 72 8.42 6.82 5.22
C TRP A 72 7.80 7.29 6.53
N THR A 73 8.61 7.42 7.59
CA THR A 73 8.16 7.85 8.92
C THR A 73 7.43 9.19 8.87
N ASP A 74 8.02 10.16 8.17
CA ASP A 74 7.45 11.50 8.02
C ASP A 74 6.16 11.48 7.18
N ALA A 75 6.15 10.76 6.06
CA ALA A 75 4.98 10.65 5.19
C ALA A 75 3.79 9.94 5.87
N ARG A 76 4.06 8.87 6.63
CA ARG A 76 3.05 8.17 7.44
C ARG A 76 2.42 9.11 8.46
N ALA A 77 3.23 9.82 9.24
CA ALA A 77 2.75 10.75 10.24
C ALA A 77 1.92 11.89 9.61
N ALA A 78 2.37 12.42 8.47
CA ALA A 78 1.66 13.47 7.75
C ALA A 78 0.31 13.00 7.19
N LEU A 79 0.22 11.79 6.61
CA LEU A 79 -1.05 11.26 6.11
C LEU A 79 -2.02 10.94 7.26
N GLN A 80 -1.52 10.41 8.38
CA GLN A 80 -2.33 10.21 9.59
C GLN A 80 -2.91 11.53 10.08
N ALA A 81 -2.12 12.61 10.11
CA ALA A 81 -2.59 13.94 10.48
C ALA A 81 -3.66 14.49 9.51
N VAL A 82 -3.59 14.17 8.23
CA VAL A 82 -4.64 14.48 7.25
C VAL A 82 -5.94 13.74 7.58
N LEU A 83 -5.86 12.45 7.91
CA LEU A 83 -7.05 11.61 8.17
C LEU A 83 -7.80 11.99 9.45
N VAL A 84 -7.10 12.48 10.47
CA VAL A 84 -7.75 12.94 11.72
C VAL A 84 -8.30 14.37 11.64
N ASP A 85 -7.99 15.11 10.58
CA ASP A 85 -8.60 16.43 10.30
C ASP A 85 -9.76 16.25 9.31
N PRO A 86 -11.03 16.42 9.74
CA PRO A 86 -12.19 16.18 8.86
C PRO A 86 -12.21 17.04 7.60
N SER A 87 -11.66 18.24 7.66
CA SER A 87 -11.62 19.14 6.50
C SER A 87 -10.62 18.67 5.44
N LYS A 88 -9.48 18.16 5.87
CA LYS A 88 -8.45 17.59 4.99
C LYS A 88 -8.84 16.21 4.48
N ALA A 89 -9.39 15.36 5.33
CA ALA A 89 -9.88 14.03 4.94
C ALA A 89 -10.96 14.11 3.84
N ALA A 90 -11.82 15.14 3.90
CA ALA A 90 -12.86 15.39 2.89
C ALA A 90 -12.33 16.10 1.63
N ALA A 91 -11.07 16.57 1.59
CA ALA A 91 -10.50 17.21 0.40
C ALA A 91 -10.51 16.23 -0.80
N THR A 92 -10.87 16.75 -1.98
CA THR A 92 -10.98 15.93 -3.19
C THR A 92 -9.63 15.84 -3.90
N VAL A 93 -9.23 14.60 -4.21
CA VAL A 93 -8.05 14.27 -5.02
C VAL A 93 -8.42 13.47 -6.26
N GLN A 94 -7.57 13.48 -7.27
CA GLN A 94 -7.74 12.63 -8.45
C GLN A 94 -7.33 11.19 -8.12
N SER A 95 -8.11 10.24 -8.60
CA SER A 95 -7.81 8.81 -8.51
C SER A 95 -7.96 8.13 -9.86
N PRO A 96 -7.49 6.88 -10.04
CA PRO A 96 -7.76 6.09 -11.24
C PRO A 96 -9.26 5.90 -11.54
N PHE A 97 -10.11 6.12 -10.55
CA PHE A 97 -11.58 5.96 -10.65
C PHE A 97 -12.34 7.29 -10.67
N GLY A 98 -11.62 8.40 -10.92
CA GLY A 98 -12.15 9.76 -10.89
C GLY A 98 -11.91 10.48 -9.56
N PRO A 99 -12.37 11.72 -9.44
CA PRO A 99 -12.17 12.51 -8.22
C PRO A 99 -12.94 11.91 -7.04
N MET A 100 -12.29 11.83 -5.87
CA MET A 100 -12.90 11.35 -4.63
C MET A 100 -12.27 12.00 -3.41
N PRO A 101 -12.95 12.02 -2.23
CA PRO A 101 -12.35 12.43 -0.97
C PRO A 101 -11.13 11.58 -0.59
N ILE A 102 -10.14 12.21 0.07
CA ILE A 102 -8.91 11.52 0.53
C ILE A 102 -9.26 10.32 1.41
N GLU A 103 -10.17 10.47 2.37
CA GLU A 103 -10.61 9.36 3.22
C GLU A 103 -11.13 8.15 2.43
N GLN A 104 -11.86 8.40 1.33
CA GLN A 104 -12.31 7.31 0.46
C GLN A 104 -11.16 6.71 -0.35
N MET A 105 -10.22 7.52 -0.83
CA MET A 105 -9.01 7.07 -1.52
C MET A 105 -8.19 6.17 -0.60
N VAL A 106 -7.97 6.60 0.65
CA VAL A 106 -7.25 5.81 1.66
C VAL A 106 -7.99 4.51 1.96
N GLY A 107 -9.27 4.56 2.25
CA GLY A 107 -10.06 3.38 2.63
C GLY A 107 -10.20 2.35 1.51
N ARG A 108 -10.26 2.76 0.23
CA ARG A 108 -10.50 1.86 -0.90
C ARG A 108 -9.24 1.41 -1.62
N ILE A 109 -8.21 2.24 -1.66
CA ILE A 109 -7.02 2.01 -2.48
C ILE A 109 -5.77 1.90 -1.61
N ILE A 110 -5.47 2.93 -0.80
CA ILE A 110 -4.20 2.98 -0.07
C ILE A 110 -4.09 1.88 0.99
N CYS A 111 -5.17 1.57 1.72
CA CYS A 111 -5.15 0.47 2.68
C CYS A 111 -4.85 -0.89 2.02
N ALA A 112 -5.38 -1.13 0.82
CA ALA A 112 -5.08 -2.35 0.06
C ALA A 112 -3.64 -2.34 -0.47
N ASP A 113 -3.16 -1.20 -0.95
CA ASP A 113 -1.80 -1.00 -1.44
C ASP A 113 -0.76 -1.27 -0.33
N VAL A 114 -0.95 -0.65 0.84
CA VAL A 114 -0.09 -0.87 2.02
C VAL A 114 -0.09 -2.34 2.43
N LEU A 115 -1.27 -2.98 2.54
CA LEU A 115 -1.37 -4.39 2.91
C LEU A 115 -0.56 -5.29 1.98
N ILE A 116 -0.70 -5.10 0.66
CA ILE A 116 -0.04 -5.93 -0.34
C ILE A 116 1.47 -5.69 -0.33
N HIS A 117 1.89 -4.45 -0.27
CA HIS A 117 3.30 -4.08 -0.24
C HIS A 117 3.99 -4.40 1.10
N THR A 118 3.24 -4.59 2.19
CA THR A 118 3.78 -5.18 3.43
C THR A 118 4.32 -6.58 3.16
N TRP A 119 3.57 -7.40 2.43
CA TRP A 119 4.03 -8.72 2.02
C TRP A 119 5.20 -8.65 1.04
N ASP A 120 5.11 -7.79 0.02
CA ASP A 120 6.17 -7.65 -0.98
C ASP A 120 7.53 -7.26 -0.31
N LEU A 121 7.50 -6.34 0.65
CA LEU A 121 8.70 -5.92 1.39
C LEU A 121 9.20 -7.03 2.33
N ALA A 122 8.30 -7.71 3.05
CA ALA A 122 8.64 -8.83 3.91
C ALA A 122 9.33 -9.96 3.13
N ARG A 123 8.76 -10.35 1.99
CA ARG A 123 9.31 -11.39 1.09
C ARG A 123 10.68 -10.99 0.56
N ALA A 124 10.85 -9.74 0.12
CA ALA A 124 12.12 -9.23 -0.40
C ALA A 124 13.24 -9.30 0.64
N THR A 125 12.92 -9.08 1.91
CA THR A 125 13.89 -8.89 3.00
C THR A 125 13.96 -10.05 3.99
N GLY A 126 13.22 -11.14 3.73
CA GLY A 126 13.21 -12.36 4.56
C GLY A 126 12.56 -12.14 5.93
N GLN A 127 11.62 -11.22 6.04
CA GLN A 127 10.87 -10.92 7.26
C GLN A 127 9.58 -11.74 7.35
N ASP A 128 8.80 -11.56 8.44
CA ASP A 128 7.49 -12.18 8.62
C ASP A 128 6.51 -11.71 7.54
N GLU A 129 6.00 -12.67 6.75
CA GLU A 129 5.10 -12.44 5.62
C GLU A 129 3.61 -12.47 6.02
N SER A 130 3.30 -12.69 7.29
CA SER A 130 1.93 -12.76 7.77
C SER A 130 1.25 -11.39 7.67
N LEU A 131 0.06 -11.37 7.08
CA LEU A 131 -0.78 -10.19 6.94
C LEU A 131 -1.99 -10.27 7.88
N ASN A 132 -2.57 -9.12 8.21
CA ASN A 132 -3.81 -9.06 8.97
C ASN A 132 -4.95 -9.78 8.23
N ALA A 133 -5.49 -10.85 8.83
CA ALA A 133 -6.45 -11.74 8.18
C ALA A 133 -7.76 -11.01 7.79
N GLU A 134 -8.29 -10.13 8.64
CA GLU A 134 -9.49 -9.35 8.35
C GLU A 134 -9.26 -8.39 7.15
N ALA A 135 -8.10 -7.76 7.12
CA ALA A 135 -7.72 -6.89 6.01
C ALA A 135 -7.53 -7.66 4.69
N VAL A 136 -6.96 -8.87 4.75
CA VAL A 136 -6.84 -9.79 3.61
C VAL A 136 -8.20 -10.15 3.04
N GLU A 137 -9.12 -10.62 3.89
CA GLU A 137 -10.48 -11.00 3.46
C GLU A 137 -11.24 -9.81 2.87
N GLY A 138 -11.18 -8.65 3.54
CA GLY A 138 -11.83 -7.42 3.07
C GLY A 138 -11.27 -6.94 1.73
N THR A 139 -9.94 -6.95 1.57
CA THR A 139 -9.27 -6.55 0.33
C THR A 139 -9.62 -7.51 -0.81
N TYR A 140 -9.55 -8.82 -0.58
CA TYR A 140 -9.88 -9.81 -1.60
C TYR A 140 -11.34 -9.71 -2.06
N SER A 141 -12.27 -9.58 -1.11
CA SER A 141 -13.69 -9.41 -1.41
C SER A 141 -13.98 -8.12 -2.18
N GLY A 142 -13.27 -7.03 -1.87
CA GLY A 142 -13.40 -5.75 -2.55
C GLY A 142 -12.82 -5.73 -3.96
N LEU A 143 -11.71 -6.44 -4.20
CA LEU A 143 -11.02 -6.44 -5.49
C LEU A 143 -11.58 -7.45 -6.49
N LYS A 144 -12.17 -8.56 -6.04
CA LYS A 144 -12.79 -9.58 -6.93
C LYS A 144 -13.75 -9.01 -7.98
N PRO A 145 -14.72 -8.15 -7.61
CA PRO A 145 -15.65 -7.57 -8.59
C PRO A 145 -14.96 -6.63 -9.59
N MET A 146 -13.78 -6.11 -9.26
CA MET A 146 -13.02 -5.15 -10.05
C MET A 146 -11.95 -5.81 -10.93
N ASP A 147 -11.93 -7.14 -11.04
CA ASP A 147 -10.88 -7.91 -11.67
C ASP A 147 -10.43 -7.38 -13.04
N ALA A 148 -11.38 -7.14 -13.96
CA ALA A 148 -11.05 -6.61 -15.29
C ALA A 148 -10.41 -5.19 -15.21
N MET A 149 -10.83 -4.39 -14.25
CA MET A 149 -10.34 -3.01 -14.09
C MET A 149 -8.91 -2.98 -13.54
N ILE A 150 -8.61 -3.86 -12.58
CA ILE A 150 -7.28 -3.91 -11.95
C ILE A 150 -6.22 -4.61 -12.83
N ARG A 151 -6.60 -5.19 -14.00
CA ARG A 151 -5.67 -5.78 -14.98
C ARG A 151 -5.19 -4.80 -16.04
N GLN A 152 -5.50 -3.53 -15.90
CA GLN A 152 -4.96 -2.52 -16.80
C GLN A 152 -3.43 -2.36 -16.60
N PRO A 153 -2.70 -1.98 -17.65
CA PRO A 153 -1.26 -1.76 -17.53
C PRO A 153 -0.88 -0.83 -16.37
N GLY A 154 0.08 -1.24 -15.57
CA GLY A 154 0.59 -0.45 -14.46
C GLY A 154 -0.18 -0.62 -13.13
N ILE A 155 -1.20 -1.52 -13.06
CA ILE A 155 -1.90 -1.81 -11.80
C ILE A 155 -1.44 -3.18 -11.25
N PHE A 156 -2.00 -4.29 -11.73
CA PHE A 156 -1.59 -5.63 -11.32
C PHE A 156 -1.31 -6.53 -12.52
N GLY A 157 -0.37 -7.45 -12.35
CA GLY A 157 -0.03 -8.46 -13.34
C GLY A 157 -1.12 -9.53 -13.56
N PRO A 158 -0.90 -10.49 -14.47
CA PRO A 158 -1.77 -11.64 -14.65
C PRO A 158 -1.90 -12.43 -13.35
N LYS A 159 -3.07 -13.06 -13.13
CA LYS A 159 -3.27 -13.96 -11.99
C LYS A 159 -2.33 -15.15 -12.05
N VAL A 160 -1.87 -15.58 -10.89
CA VAL A 160 -1.22 -16.87 -10.68
C VAL A 160 -2.26 -17.83 -10.12
N THR A 161 -2.19 -19.10 -10.53
CA THR A 161 -3.07 -20.13 -9.97
C THR A 161 -2.58 -20.49 -8.56
N PRO A 162 -3.40 -20.31 -7.51
CA PRO A 162 -3.02 -20.67 -6.17
C PRO A 162 -2.89 -22.21 -6.03
N PRO A 163 -2.04 -22.70 -5.12
CA PRO A 163 -1.96 -24.13 -4.82
C PRO A 163 -3.29 -24.63 -4.23
N ALA A 164 -3.52 -25.94 -4.36
CA ALA A 164 -4.73 -26.57 -3.79
C ALA A 164 -4.74 -26.40 -2.26
N GLY A 165 -5.85 -25.91 -1.70
CA GLY A 165 -5.99 -25.66 -0.27
C GLY A 165 -5.29 -24.40 0.23
N ALA A 166 -4.98 -23.46 -0.67
CA ALA A 166 -4.43 -22.15 -0.32
C ALA A 166 -5.31 -21.43 0.71
N ASP A 167 -4.67 -20.73 1.63
CA ASP A 167 -5.35 -19.82 2.55
C ASP A 167 -5.77 -18.52 1.86
N ALA A 168 -6.54 -17.68 2.55
CA ALA A 168 -7.05 -16.44 2.01
C ALA A 168 -5.94 -15.45 1.59
N GLN A 169 -4.82 -15.41 2.32
CA GLN A 169 -3.67 -14.58 1.98
C GLN A 169 -3.04 -15.04 0.67
N THR A 170 -2.76 -16.33 0.54
CA THR A 170 -2.20 -16.92 -0.68
C THR A 170 -3.15 -16.72 -1.87
N GLU A 171 -4.45 -16.90 -1.67
CA GLU A 171 -5.45 -16.65 -2.73
C GLU A 171 -5.44 -15.18 -3.19
N LEU A 172 -5.40 -14.21 -2.25
CA LEU A 172 -5.31 -12.79 -2.57
C LEU A 172 -4.04 -12.48 -3.36
N LEU A 173 -2.88 -12.93 -2.88
CA LEU A 173 -1.58 -12.65 -3.50
C LEU A 173 -1.50 -13.24 -4.92
N CYS A 174 -1.92 -14.50 -5.09
CA CYS A 174 -2.01 -15.13 -6.42
C CYS A 174 -3.00 -14.41 -7.34
N PHE A 175 -4.15 -13.98 -6.81
CA PHE A 175 -5.10 -13.17 -7.55
C PHE A 175 -4.48 -11.85 -8.04
N LEU A 176 -3.54 -11.27 -7.30
CA LEU A 176 -2.82 -10.05 -7.66
C LEU A 176 -1.52 -10.29 -8.46
N GLY A 177 -1.27 -11.54 -8.85
CA GLY A 177 -0.14 -11.89 -9.72
C GLY A 177 1.16 -12.21 -9.00
N ARG A 178 1.14 -12.39 -7.67
CA ARG A 178 2.31 -12.79 -6.89
C ARG A 178 2.47 -14.30 -6.93
N THR A 179 3.73 -14.74 -7.00
CA THR A 179 4.10 -16.15 -6.79
C THR A 179 4.49 -16.32 -5.32
N VAL A 180 3.74 -17.14 -4.59
CA VAL A 180 3.88 -17.36 -3.14
C VAL A 180 4.70 -18.63 -2.89
#